data_48c9159146c67911f8ece33e5b43973f
#
_entry.id   48c9159146c67911f8ece33e5b43973f
#
_cell.length_a   1.000
_cell.length_b   1.000
_cell.length_c   1.000
_cell.angle_alpha   90.00
_cell.angle_beta   90.00
_cell.angle_gamma   90.00
#
_symmetry.space_group_name_H-M   'P 1'
#
loop_
_entity.id
_entity.type
_entity.pdbx_description
1 polymer ?
#
loop_
_entity_poly.entity_id
_entity_poly.type
_entity_poly.pdbx_seq_one_letter_code
_entity_poly.pdbx_strand_id
1 'polypeptide(L)'
;MVIEVPRGSFLKRGSTGRVDFVSPLPCPFNYGSVPNYLGLEGDLLDALVLGPRLPFGTRLRVRAWGAVTLTDRGMSDDKLICSAHALTLAERRNVLRFFRFYARCKALLNLWRRRPGRNACEGWCAASLAIARAEPLRETWRGPKTDF
;
A
#
# COMPACT_ATOMS: atom_id res chain seq x y z
N MET A 1 8.33 -4.40 8.19
CA MET A 1 8.12 -3.50 7.04
C MET A 1 9.09 -2.35 7.03
N VAL A 2 9.24 -1.65 5.91
CA VAL A 2 10.09 -0.45 5.73
C VAL A 2 9.19 0.72 5.32
N ILE A 3 9.37 1.89 5.95
CA ILE A 3 8.59 3.10 5.63
C ILE A 3 9.19 3.80 4.40
N GLU A 4 8.40 3.95 3.37
CA GLU A 4 8.75 4.60 2.09
C GLU A 4 8.08 5.98 1.94
N VAL A 5 6.91 6.13 2.55
CA VAL A 5 6.15 7.39 2.57
C VAL A 5 5.76 7.72 4.00
N PRO A 6 6.46 8.64 4.67
CA PRO A 6 6.06 9.16 5.99
C PRO A 6 4.66 9.76 5.96
N ARG A 7 3.89 9.59 7.03
CA ARG A 7 2.60 10.27 7.20
C ARG A 7 2.75 11.78 6.97
N GLY A 8 1.86 12.37 6.18
CA GLY A 8 1.90 13.78 5.80
C GLY A 8 2.85 14.10 4.65
N SER A 9 3.51 13.10 4.05
CA SER A 9 4.37 13.31 2.87
C SER A 9 3.54 13.41 1.60
N PHE A 10 3.95 14.29 0.69
CA PHE A 10 3.46 14.40 -0.68
C PHE A 10 4.29 13.53 -1.65
N LEU A 11 5.47 13.08 -1.23
CA LEU A 11 6.38 12.32 -2.07
C LEU A 11 6.15 10.83 -1.83
N LYS A 12 5.73 10.10 -2.87
CA LYS A 12 5.81 8.64 -2.89
C LYS A 12 7.19 8.27 -3.42
N ARG A 13 7.95 7.55 -2.59
CA ARG A 13 9.17 6.88 -3.02
C ARG A 13 8.85 5.40 -3.16
N GLY A 14 9.34 4.78 -4.21
CA GLY A 14 9.23 3.33 -4.37
C GLY A 14 10.27 2.59 -3.53
N SER A 15 10.18 1.27 -3.56
CA SER A 15 11.09 0.36 -2.86
C SER A 15 12.56 0.52 -3.29
N THR A 16 12.81 1.15 -4.43
CA THR A 16 14.14 1.53 -4.94
C THR A 16 14.67 2.84 -4.37
N GLY A 17 13.88 3.55 -3.53
CA GLY A 17 14.22 4.87 -2.96
C GLY A 17 14.06 6.05 -3.92
N ARG A 18 13.78 5.81 -5.21
CA ARG A 18 13.48 6.88 -6.18
C ARG A 18 12.10 7.47 -5.92
N VAL A 19 11.92 8.74 -6.32
CA VAL A 19 10.61 9.38 -6.28
C VAL A 19 9.80 8.87 -7.48
N ASP A 20 8.77 8.07 -7.19
CA ASP A 20 7.87 7.54 -8.23
C ASP A 20 6.76 8.53 -8.58
N PHE A 21 6.31 9.26 -7.56
CA PHE A 21 5.14 10.11 -7.72
C PHE A 21 5.08 11.22 -6.66
N VAL A 22 4.63 12.41 -7.09
CA VAL A 22 4.26 13.51 -6.18
C VAL A 22 2.74 13.55 -6.09
N SER A 23 2.21 13.24 -4.91
CA SER A 23 0.77 13.25 -4.67
C SER A 23 0.27 14.69 -4.49
N PRO A 24 -0.89 15.06 -5.05
CA PRO A 24 -1.51 16.36 -4.77
C PRO A 24 -2.04 16.45 -3.34
N LEU A 25 -2.20 15.32 -2.65
CA LEU A 25 -2.65 15.23 -1.27
C LEU A 25 -1.61 14.52 -0.41
N PRO A 26 -1.41 14.97 0.85
CA PRO A 26 -0.50 14.30 1.76
C PRO A 26 -1.01 12.90 2.13
N CYS A 27 -0.11 11.93 2.21
CA CYS A 27 -0.47 10.58 2.65
C CYS A 27 -0.93 10.62 4.12
N PRO A 28 -2.16 10.20 4.45
CA PRO A 28 -2.67 10.29 5.83
C PRO A 28 -2.08 9.24 6.78
N PHE A 29 -1.32 8.28 6.25
CA PHE A 29 -0.71 7.18 6.99
C PHE A 29 0.79 7.09 6.67
N ASN A 30 1.54 6.37 7.53
CA ASN A 30 2.86 5.90 7.13
C ASN A 30 2.64 4.72 6.18
N TYR A 31 3.27 4.76 5.01
CA TYR A 31 3.12 3.77 3.97
C TYR A 31 4.49 3.18 3.63
N GLY A 32 4.52 1.93 3.25
CA GLY A 32 5.75 1.27 2.86
C GLY A 32 5.51 -0.19 2.47
N SER A 33 6.57 -0.97 2.42
CA SER A 33 6.56 -2.34 1.92
C SER A 33 7.03 -3.36 2.95
N VAL A 34 6.69 -4.61 2.71
CA VAL A 34 7.14 -5.78 3.49
C VAL A 34 8.21 -6.52 2.68
N PRO A 35 9.52 -6.38 3.01
CA PRO A 35 10.62 -6.85 2.15
C PRO A 35 10.63 -8.35 1.85
N ASN A 36 9.93 -9.16 2.67
CA ASN A 36 9.95 -10.62 2.57
C ASN A 36 8.76 -11.20 1.77
N TYR A 37 7.92 -10.35 1.20
CA TYR A 37 6.74 -10.78 0.46
C TYR A 37 6.55 -9.99 -0.82
N LEU A 38 6.27 -10.71 -1.90
CA LEU A 38 5.88 -10.15 -3.19
C LEU A 38 4.36 -10.15 -3.30
N GLY A 39 3.78 -9.01 -3.62
CA GLY A 39 2.35 -8.89 -3.92
C GLY A 39 2.00 -9.46 -5.29
N LEU A 40 0.72 -9.68 -5.54
CA LEU A 40 0.20 -10.24 -6.81
C LEU A 40 0.50 -9.36 -8.03
N GLU A 41 0.78 -8.08 -7.81
CA GLU A 41 1.15 -7.11 -8.84
C GLU A 41 2.63 -7.19 -9.27
N GLY A 42 3.44 -7.99 -8.56
CA GLY A 42 4.88 -8.18 -8.87
C GLY A 42 5.82 -7.21 -8.19
N ASP A 43 5.32 -6.33 -7.30
CA ASP A 43 6.10 -5.48 -6.40
C ASP A 43 6.04 -6.02 -4.95
N LEU A 44 6.85 -5.47 -4.04
CA LEU A 44 6.79 -5.84 -2.63
C LEU A 44 5.40 -5.60 -2.04
N LEU A 45 4.93 -6.52 -1.20
CA LEU A 45 3.63 -6.39 -0.54
C LEU A 45 3.56 -5.08 0.26
N ASP A 46 2.60 -4.25 -0.07
CA ASP A 46 2.39 -2.96 0.55
C ASP A 46 1.80 -3.06 1.97
N ALA A 47 2.18 -2.13 2.81
CA ALA A 47 1.63 -2.03 4.16
C ALA A 47 1.51 -0.57 4.63
N LEU A 48 0.47 -0.29 5.40
CA LEU A 48 0.27 0.96 6.11
C LEU A 48 0.46 0.77 7.61
N VAL A 49 1.03 1.77 8.27
CA VAL A 49 1.09 1.83 9.74
C VAL A 49 0.32 3.05 10.22
N LEU A 50 -0.70 2.78 11.04
CA LEU A 50 -1.43 3.81 11.75
C LEU A 50 -0.61 4.29 12.96
N GLY A 51 -0.71 5.59 13.25
CA GLY A 51 -0.01 6.19 14.39
C GLY A 51 0.72 7.48 14.03
N PRO A 52 1.70 7.89 14.84
CA PRO A 52 2.48 9.09 14.60
C PRO A 52 3.33 8.97 13.32
N ARG A 53 3.79 10.11 12.82
CA ARG A 53 4.69 10.16 11.66
C ARG A 53 5.99 9.40 11.96
N LEU A 54 6.37 8.50 11.06
CA LEU A 54 7.63 7.77 11.10
C LEU A 54 8.57 8.30 9.99
N PRO A 55 9.88 8.41 10.24
CA PRO A 55 10.86 8.80 9.22
C PRO A 55 10.91 7.83 8.04
N PHE A 56 11.31 8.33 6.87
CA PHE A 56 11.64 7.51 5.71
C PHE A 56 12.76 6.50 6.06
N GLY A 57 12.65 5.28 5.54
CA GLY A 57 13.61 4.21 5.78
C GLY A 57 13.48 3.51 7.13
N THR A 58 12.57 3.96 8.01
CA THR A 58 12.33 3.28 9.29
C THR A 58 11.93 1.83 9.07
N ARG A 59 12.66 0.91 9.70
CA ARG A 59 12.34 -0.52 9.73
C ARG A 59 11.66 -0.86 11.05
N LEU A 60 10.51 -1.51 10.98
CA LEU A 60 9.78 -1.88 12.19
C LEU A 60 9.10 -3.25 12.05
N ARG A 61 8.93 -3.89 13.20
CA ARG A 61 8.02 -5.04 13.35
C ARG A 61 6.73 -4.53 13.96
N VAL A 62 5.62 -4.80 13.29
CA VAL A 62 4.30 -4.34 13.70
C VAL A 62 3.26 -5.39 13.30
N ARG A 63 2.21 -5.51 14.08
CA ARG A 63 1.13 -6.45 13.81
C ARG A 63 0.22 -5.93 12.69
N ALA A 64 -0.05 -6.78 11.71
CA ALA A 64 -1.12 -6.55 10.73
C ALA A 64 -2.46 -7.01 11.33
N TRP A 65 -3.45 -6.12 11.34
CA TRP A 65 -4.80 -6.35 11.89
C TRP A 65 -5.82 -6.66 10.81
N GLY A 66 -5.48 -6.44 9.57
CA GLY A 66 -6.29 -6.69 8.39
C GLY A 66 -5.58 -6.24 7.14
N ALA A 67 -6.29 -6.29 6.03
CA ALA A 67 -5.83 -5.73 4.77
C ALA A 67 -7.00 -5.07 4.02
N VAL A 68 -6.66 -4.19 3.10
CA VAL A 68 -7.58 -3.65 2.10
C VAL A 68 -7.15 -4.19 0.75
N THR A 69 -8.06 -4.85 0.07
CA THR A 69 -7.86 -5.31 -1.30
C THR A 69 -8.28 -4.20 -2.26
N LEU A 70 -7.37 -3.81 -3.11
CA LEU A 70 -7.61 -2.91 -4.25
C LEU A 70 -7.56 -3.71 -5.54
N THR A 71 -8.18 -3.18 -6.57
CA THR A 71 -7.93 -3.56 -7.96
C THR A 71 -7.26 -2.38 -8.65
N ASP A 72 -6.09 -2.61 -9.23
CA ASP A 72 -5.37 -1.63 -10.05
C ASP A 72 -5.21 -2.17 -11.46
N ARG A 73 -5.86 -1.53 -12.42
CA ARG A 73 -5.88 -1.94 -13.82
C ARG A 73 -6.26 -3.42 -14.02
N GLY A 74 -7.12 -3.93 -13.15
CA GLY A 74 -7.57 -5.32 -13.17
C GLY A 74 -6.71 -6.29 -12.35
N MET A 75 -5.57 -5.88 -11.83
CA MET A 75 -4.72 -6.69 -10.94
C MET A 75 -5.12 -6.48 -9.49
N SER A 76 -5.08 -7.55 -8.70
CA SER A 76 -5.32 -7.48 -7.25
C SER A 76 -4.08 -6.93 -6.55
N ASP A 77 -4.31 -5.95 -5.68
CA ASP A 77 -3.28 -5.19 -4.98
C ASP A 77 -3.69 -5.06 -3.50
N ASP A 78 -3.14 -5.93 -2.66
CA ASP A 78 -3.44 -5.97 -1.23
C ASP A 78 -2.54 -5.01 -0.44
N LYS A 79 -3.15 -4.27 0.50
CA LYS A 79 -2.45 -3.37 1.41
C LYS A 79 -2.67 -3.83 2.85
N LEU A 80 -1.63 -4.31 3.52
CA LEU A 80 -1.70 -4.66 4.95
C LEU A 80 -1.95 -3.42 5.81
N ILE A 81 -2.80 -3.54 6.81
CA ILE A 81 -3.10 -2.47 7.76
C ILE A 81 -2.56 -2.84 9.12
N CYS A 82 -1.53 -2.10 9.52
CA CYS A 82 -0.74 -2.36 10.71
C CYS A 82 -0.94 -1.28 11.78
N SER A 83 -0.85 -1.68 13.04
CA SER A 83 -0.89 -0.76 14.18
C SER A 83 -0.25 -1.42 15.40
N ALA A 84 0.27 -0.60 16.33
CA ALA A 84 0.75 -1.04 17.65
C ALA A 84 -0.40 -1.54 18.54
N HIS A 85 -1.63 -1.14 18.28
CA HIS A 85 -2.84 -1.53 19.03
C HIS A 85 -3.90 -2.12 18.10
N ALA A 86 -4.89 -2.78 18.66
CA ALA A 86 -6.03 -3.29 17.91
C ALA A 86 -6.81 -2.14 17.26
N LEU A 87 -7.16 -2.30 15.99
CA LEU A 87 -7.85 -1.25 15.23
C LEU A 87 -9.28 -1.06 15.73
N THR A 88 -9.63 0.19 15.98
CA THR A 88 -11.00 0.60 16.24
C THR A 88 -11.85 0.56 14.95
N LEU A 89 -13.16 0.49 15.12
CA LEU A 89 -14.09 0.60 13.99
C LEU A 89 -13.98 1.93 13.23
N ALA A 90 -13.65 3.02 13.96
CA ALA A 90 -13.43 4.34 13.36
C ALA A 90 -12.17 4.36 12.47
N GLU A 91 -11.05 3.81 12.95
CA GLU A 91 -9.81 3.70 12.18
C GLU A 91 -10.01 2.86 10.91
N ARG A 92 -10.65 1.69 11.05
CA ARG A 92 -10.99 0.83 9.91
C ARG A 92 -11.84 1.56 8.86
N ARG A 93 -12.88 2.31 9.30
CA ARG A 93 -13.71 3.12 8.40
C ARG A 93 -12.90 4.22 7.71
N ASN A 94 -12.00 4.90 8.42
CA ASN A 94 -11.16 5.96 7.87
C ASN A 94 -10.19 5.41 6.80
N VAL A 95 -9.57 4.25 7.06
CA VAL A 95 -8.73 3.57 6.08
C VAL A 95 -9.52 3.21 4.82
N LEU A 96 -10.70 2.60 4.96
CA LEU A 96 -11.54 2.25 3.81
C LEU A 96 -12.02 3.48 3.03
N ARG A 97 -12.37 4.57 3.73
CA ARG A 97 -12.77 5.83 3.09
C ARG A 97 -11.62 6.40 2.26
N PHE A 98 -10.40 6.39 2.81
CA PHE A 98 -9.22 6.83 2.10
C PHE A 98 -8.99 5.99 0.83
N PHE A 99 -9.00 4.67 0.91
CA PHE A 99 -8.74 3.82 -0.25
C PHE A 99 -9.83 3.88 -1.31
N ARG A 100 -11.09 4.06 -0.93
CA ARG A 100 -12.18 4.32 -1.89
C ARG A 100 -11.96 5.63 -2.66
N PHE A 101 -11.53 6.66 -1.96
CA PHE A 101 -11.18 7.93 -2.59
C PHE A 101 -9.95 7.78 -3.50
N TYR A 102 -8.90 7.14 -2.98
CA TYR A 102 -7.66 6.87 -3.73
C TYR A 102 -7.92 6.09 -5.03
N ALA A 103 -8.71 5.03 -4.99
CA ALA A 103 -9.07 4.24 -6.15
C ALA A 103 -9.78 5.09 -7.24
N ARG A 104 -10.67 6.00 -6.83
CA ARG A 104 -11.33 6.95 -7.75
C ARG A 104 -10.33 7.91 -8.41
N CYS A 105 -9.43 8.50 -7.61
CA CYS A 105 -8.38 9.39 -8.12
C CYS A 105 -7.47 8.65 -9.10
N LYS A 106 -7.09 7.40 -8.77
CA LYS A 106 -6.25 6.56 -9.64
C LYS A 106 -6.96 6.20 -10.94
N ALA A 107 -8.26 5.91 -10.90
CA ALA A 107 -9.07 5.66 -12.10
C ALA A 107 -9.07 6.86 -13.05
N LEU A 108 -9.27 8.07 -12.52
CA LEU A 108 -9.23 9.32 -13.30
C LEU A 108 -7.84 9.57 -13.90
N LEU A 109 -6.79 9.36 -13.10
CA LEU A 109 -5.40 9.52 -13.55
C LEU A 109 -5.05 8.51 -14.67
N ASN A 110 -5.46 7.26 -14.53
CA ASN A 110 -5.23 6.22 -15.52
C ASN A 110 -5.99 6.51 -16.83
N LEU A 111 -7.20 7.05 -16.73
CA LEU A 111 -7.97 7.50 -17.90
C LEU A 111 -7.22 8.64 -18.62
N TRP A 112 -6.75 9.64 -17.89
CA TRP A 112 -5.97 10.76 -18.44
C TRP A 112 -4.67 10.30 -19.10
N ARG A 113 -3.98 9.31 -18.49
CA ARG A 113 -2.76 8.70 -19.03
C ARG A 113 -3.00 7.71 -20.18
N ARG A 114 -4.24 7.55 -20.63
CA ARG A 114 -4.64 6.58 -21.67
C ARG A 114 -4.23 5.13 -21.32
N ARG A 115 -4.23 4.79 -20.04
CA ARG A 115 -3.99 3.44 -19.50
C ARG A 115 -5.27 2.93 -18.82
N PRO A 116 -6.35 2.64 -19.57
CA PRO A 116 -7.61 2.22 -19.00
C PRO A 116 -7.46 0.88 -18.28
N GLY A 117 -8.31 0.67 -17.30
CA GLY A 117 -8.38 -0.55 -16.51
C GLY A 117 -9.27 -0.34 -15.30
N ARG A 118 -9.78 -1.44 -14.73
CA ARG A 118 -10.61 -1.36 -13.53
C ARG A 118 -9.74 -0.93 -12.34
N ASN A 119 -10.16 0.13 -11.67
CA ASN A 119 -9.59 0.59 -10.41
C ASN A 119 -10.70 0.63 -9.37
N ALA A 120 -10.60 -0.16 -8.32
CA ALA A 120 -11.62 -0.28 -7.29
C ALA A 120 -11.02 -0.55 -5.92
N CYS A 121 -11.76 -0.21 -4.86
CA CYS A 121 -11.51 -0.69 -3.51
C CYS A 121 -12.52 -1.80 -3.22
N GLU A 122 -12.05 -3.04 -3.22
CA GLU A 122 -12.88 -4.23 -3.02
C GLU A 122 -13.32 -4.39 -1.55
N GLY A 123 -12.59 -3.76 -0.65
CA GLY A 123 -12.95 -3.71 0.76
C GLY A 123 -11.91 -4.31 1.69
N TRP A 124 -12.37 -4.65 2.88
CA TRP A 124 -11.54 -5.17 3.96
C TRP A 124 -11.50 -6.70 3.95
N CYS A 125 -10.30 -7.26 4.16
CA CYS A 125 -10.12 -8.69 4.38
C CYS A 125 -9.22 -8.98 5.59
N ALA A 126 -9.09 -10.25 5.96
CA ALA A 126 -8.16 -10.68 6.99
C ALA A 126 -6.70 -10.51 6.51
N ALA A 127 -5.80 -10.08 7.41
CA ALA A 127 -4.39 -9.96 7.09
C ALA A 127 -3.77 -11.29 6.63
N SER A 128 -4.18 -12.40 7.26
CA SER A 128 -3.74 -13.75 6.89
C SER A 128 -4.07 -14.11 5.44
N LEU A 129 -5.22 -13.66 4.94
CA LEU A 129 -5.63 -13.90 3.55
C LEU A 129 -4.75 -13.13 2.55
N ALA A 130 -4.44 -11.87 2.83
CA ALA A 130 -3.54 -11.07 2.00
C ALA A 130 -2.12 -11.64 2.00
N ILE A 131 -1.61 -12.07 3.18
CA ILE A 131 -0.29 -12.70 3.30
C ILE A 131 -0.26 -14.05 2.58
N ALA A 132 -1.33 -14.85 2.65
CA ALA A 132 -1.40 -16.13 1.96
C ALA A 132 -1.42 -16.01 0.42
N ARG A 133 -1.90 -14.87 -0.10
CA ARG A 133 -1.86 -14.56 -1.55
C ARG A 133 -0.50 -14.04 -2.01
N ALA A 134 0.29 -13.48 -1.09
CA ALA A 134 1.63 -12.97 -1.40
C ALA A 134 2.65 -14.10 -1.49
N GLU A 135 3.62 -13.97 -2.37
CA GLU A 135 4.72 -14.94 -2.51
C GLU A 135 5.84 -14.61 -1.51
N PRO A 136 6.28 -15.56 -0.66
CA PRO A 136 7.45 -15.37 0.17
C PRO A 136 8.71 -15.20 -0.69
N LEU A 137 9.45 -14.11 -0.49
CA LEU A 137 10.72 -13.89 -1.16
C LEU A 137 11.84 -14.64 -0.45
N ARG A 138 12.54 -15.51 -1.19
CA ARG A 138 13.71 -16.24 -0.73
C ARG A 138 15.03 -15.51 -1.02
N GLU A 139 14.99 -14.55 -1.94
CA GLU A 139 16.15 -13.76 -2.39
C GLU A 139 15.89 -12.26 -2.20
N THR A 140 16.97 -11.47 -2.28
CA THR A 140 16.86 -10.01 -2.21
C THR A 140 16.10 -9.49 -3.43
N TRP A 141 14.99 -8.80 -3.21
CA TRP A 141 14.19 -8.17 -4.26
C TRP A 141 15.00 -7.09 -4.99
N ARG A 142 15.01 -7.13 -6.32
CA ARG A 142 15.82 -6.25 -7.18
C ARG A 142 15.02 -5.20 -7.96
N GLY A 143 13.73 -5.11 -7.72
CA GLY A 143 12.83 -4.17 -8.41
C GLY A 143 11.58 -4.88 -8.97
N PRO A 144 10.55 -4.11 -9.34
CA PRO A 144 9.34 -4.66 -9.94
C PRO A 144 9.67 -5.35 -11.27
N LYS A 145 8.95 -6.42 -11.58
CA LYS A 145 9.09 -7.14 -12.86
C LYS A 145 8.37 -6.45 -14.01
N THR A 146 7.56 -5.44 -13.71
CA THR A 146 6.76 -4.67 -14.68
C THR A 146 6.97 -3.18 -14.49
N ASP A 147 7.10 -2.45 -15.60
CA ASP A 147 7.07 -0.98 -15.59
C ASP A 147 5.64 -0.48 -15.31
N PHE A 148 5.50 0.34 -14.28
CA PHE A 148 4.23 0.93 -13.85
C PHE A 148 3.94 2.27 -14.52
#